data_442960d48f8c0d07f4ce0adef5bb4019
#
_entry.id   442960d48f8c0d07f4ce0adef5bb4019
#
_cell.length_a   1.000
_cell.length_b   1.000
_cell.length_c   1.000
_cell.angle_alpha   90.00
_cell.angle_beta   90.00
_cell.angle_gamma   90.00
#
_symmetry.space_group_name_H-M   'P 1'
#
loop_
_entity.id
_entity.type
_entity.pdbx_description
1 polymer ?
#
loop_
_entity_poly.entity_id
_entity_poly.type
_entity_poly.pdbx_seq_one_letter_code
_entity_poly.pdbx_strand_id
1 'polypeptide(L)'
;GVDASAKFFAELESVSEPERKRKIIGKGFIDVFDEEAHKIKDVKWLAQGTIYPDCIESLSITGTVIKSHHNVGGLPEKMHLKLCEPLRLLFKDEVRRVGRELGMPEHLITRHPFPGLAVRILGDITPEKVRILQDADDIFIQGLRDWGLYDQVWQAGVILLPVQSVGVMGDERTYERAVALRAVTSTDAMTAD
;
A
#
# COMPACT_ATOMS: atom_id res chain seq x y z
N GLY A 1 -15.53 -2.07 9.54
CA GLY A 1 -14.51 -2.71 8.71
C GLY A 1 -15.10 -3.87 7.94
N VAL A 2 -14.60 -4.12 6.75
CA VAL A 2 -15.01 -5.22 5.87
C VAL A 2 -13.79 -6.09 5.63
N ASP A 3 -13.91 -7.39 5.88
CA ASP A 3 -12.88 -8.35 5.48
C ASP A 3 -13.18 -8.87 4.07
N ALA A 4 -12.40 -8.43 3.10
CA ALA A 4 -12.47 -8.84 1.70
C ALA A 4 -11.30 -9.76 1.30
N SER A 5 -10.57 -10.33 2.25
CA SER A 5 -9.36 -11.13 2.03
C SER A 5 -9.58 -12.25 1.01
N ALA A 6 -10.67 -13.01 1.14
CA ALA A 6 -10.96 -14.14 0.26
C ALA A 6 -11.13 -13.68 -1.20
N LYS A 7 -11.80 -12.54 -1.43
CA LYS A 7 -11.97 -11.95 -2.77
C LYS A 7 -10.63 -11.56 -3.37
N PHE A 8 -9.81 -10.81 -2.64
CA PHE A 8 -8.51 -10.38 -3.13
C PHE A 8 -7.57 -11.56 -3.40
N PHE A 9 -7.55 -12.58 -2.56
CA PHE A 9 -6.74 -13.77 -2.82
C PHE A 9 -7.18 -14.50 -4.08
N ALA A 10 -8.49 -14.65 -4.31
CA ALA A 10 -9.01 -15.29 -5.52
C ALA A 10 -8.67 -14.49 -6.79
N GLU A 11 -8.82 -13.16 -6.75
CA GLU A 11 -8.52 -12.30 -7.90
C GLU A 11 -7.02 -12.19 -8.21
N LEU A 12 -6.15 -12.38 -7.22
CA LEU A 12 -4.70 -12.32 -7.35
C LEU A 12 -4.06 -13.69 -7.58
N GLU A 13 -4.84 -14.77 -7.64
CA GLU A 13 -4.33 -16.10 -7.90
C GLU A 13 -3.57 -16.16 -9.21
N SER A 14 -2.36 -16.71 -9.18
CA SER A 14 -1.46 -16.84 -10.34
C SER A 14 -1.07 -15.50 -11.01
N VAL A 15 -1.23 -14.37 -10.33
CA VAL A 15 -0.82 -13.06 -10.82
C VAL A 15 0.55 -12.68 -10.22
N SER A 16 1.59 -12.65 -11.05
CA SER A 16 2.96 -12.31 -10.64
C SER A 16 3.38 -10.88 -11.01
N GLU A 17 2.83 -10.33 -12.08
CA GLU A 17 3.22 -9.05 -12.66
C GLU A 17 2.71 -7.87 -11.79
N PRO A 18 3.60 -6.93 -11.34
CA PRO A 18 3.24 -5.89 -10.39
C PRO A 18 2.13 -4.93 -10.84
N GLU A 19 2.14 -4.51 -12.11
CA GLU A 19 1.11 -3.61 -12.64
C GLU A 19 -0.25 -4.28 -12.73
N ARG A 20 -0.26 -5.57 -13.08
CA ARG A 20 -1.49 -6.36 -13.10
C ARG A 20 -2.07 -6.51 -11.69
N LYS A 21 -1.20 -6.76 -10.69
CA LYS A 21 -1.61 -6.77 -9.26
C LYS A 21 -2.25 -5.44 -8.85
N ARG A 22 -1.62 -4.31 -9.19
CA ARG A 22 -2.15 -2.98 -8.86
C ARG A 22 -3.53 -2.73 -9.46
N LYS A 23 -3.72 -3.08 -10.73
CA LYS A 23 -5.01 -2.93 -11.42
C LYS A 23 -6.10 -3.79 -10.79
N ILE A 24 -5.80 -5.05 -10.47
CA ILE A 24 -6.73 -5.97 -9.80
C ILE A 24 -7.11 -5.43 -8.42
N ILE A 25 -6.12 -5.02 -7.63
CA ILE A 25 -6.36 -4.47 -6.29
C ILE A 25 -7.19 -3.19 -6.37
N GLY A 26 -6.86 -2.28 -7.27
CA GLY A 26 -7.62 -1.04 -7.46
C GLY A 26 -9.08 -1.30 -7.84
N LYS A 27 -9.31 -2.22 -8.77
CA LYS A 27 -10.67 -2.64 -9.14
C LYS A 27 -11.38 -3.31 -7.97
N GLY A 28 -10.74 -4.25 -7.29
CA GLY A 28 -11.31 -4.97 -6.16
C GLY A 28 -11.76 -4.05 -5.03
N PHE A 29 -11.00 -2.98 -4.73
CA PHE A 29 -11.42 -1.97 -3.76
C PHE A 29 -12.73 -1.29 -4.18
N ILE A 30 -12.85 -0.88 -5.44
CA ILE A 30 -14.06 -0.23 -5.95
C ILE A 30 -15.26 -1.17 -5.87
N ASP A 31 -15.09 -2.41 -6.30
CA ASP A 31 -16.13 -3.42 -6.26
C ASP A 31 -16.64 -3.67 -4.83
N VAL A 32 -15.72 -3.76 -3.85
CA VAL A 32 -16.08 -3.91 -2.42
C VAL A 32 -16.79 -2.66 -1.89
N PHE A 33 -16.31 -1.46 -2.23
CA PHE A 33 -16.99 -0.22 -1.81
C PHE A 33 -18.39 -0.11 -2.38
N ASP A 34 -18.61 -0.48 -3.64
CA ASP A 34 -19.92 -0.46 -4.27
C ASP A 34 -20.87 -1.48 -3.62
N GLU A 35 -20.40 -2.71 -3.41
CA GLU A 35 -21.14 -3.75 -2.70
C GLU A 35 -21.57 -3.31 -1.28
N GLU A 36 -20.70 -2.68 -0.54
CA GLU A 36 -20.98 -2.21 0.82
C GLU A 36 -21.88 -0.97 0.83
N ALA A 37 -21.70 -0.07 -0.12
CA ALA A 37 -22.54 1.12 -0.24
C ALA A 37 -24.02 0.77 -0.48
N HIS A 38 -24.28 -0.29 -1.25
CA HIS A 38 -25.65 -0.77 -1.48
C HIS A 38 -26.35 -1.31 -0.22
N LYS A 39 -25.59 -1.71 0.81
CA LYS A 39 -26.13 -2.19 2.09
C LYS A 39 -26.54 -1.06 3.04
N ILE A 40 -26.09 0.16 2.77
CA ILE A 40 -26.31 1.33 3.61
C ILE A 40 -27.42 2.18 2.99
N LYS A 41 -28.50 2.41 3.74
CA LYS A 41 -29.60 3.27 3.28
C LYS A 41 -29.14 4.73 3.17
N ASP A 42 -29.59 5.40 2.13
CA ASP A 42 -29.39 6.84 1.90
C ASP A 42 -27.93 7.31 1.79
N VAL A 43 -27.01 6.42 1.48
CA VAL A 43 -25.63 6.79 1.13
C VAL A 43 -25.64 7.61 -0.16
N LYS A 44 -25.01 8.79 -0.11
CA LYS A 44 -24.95 9.73 -1.24
C LYS A 44 -23.52 10.09 -1.65
N TRP A 45 -22.56 9.90 -0.75
CA TRP A 45 -21.20 10.37 -0.91
C TRP A 45 -20.18 9.27 -0.61
N LEU A 46 -19.13 9.21 -1.44
CA LEU A 46 -17.93 8.44 -1.18
C LEU A 46 -16.82 9.43 -0.79
N ALA A 47 -16.31 9.31 0.44
CA ALA A 47 -15.16 10.08 0.87
C ALA A 47 -13.86 9.43 0.36
N GLN A 48 -12.98 10.23 -0.23
CA GLN A 48 -11.70 9.79 -0.76
C GLN A 48 -10.57 10.67 -0.28
N GLY A 49 -9.43 10.06 0.07
CA GLY A 49 -8.25 10.75 0.60
C GLY A 49 -7.29 11.26 -0.48
N THR A 50 -7.80 11.64 -1.65
CA THR A 50 -6.99 12.27 -2.71
C THR A 50 -6.33 13.52 -2.19
N ILE A 51 -5.03 13.69 -2.45
CA ILE A 51 -4.24 14.88 -2.11
C ILE A 51 -3.75 15.61 -3.37
N TYR A 52 -3.25 16.82 -3.22
CA TYR A 52 -2.84 17.65 -4.37
C TYR A 52 -1.78 16.99 -5.27
N PRO A 53 -0.73 16.32 -4.76
CA PRO A 53 0.22 15.59 -5.59
C PRO A 53 -0.42 14.51 -6.47
N ASP A 54 -1.48 13.84 -6.01
CA ASP A 54 -2.18 12.83 -6.82
C ASP A 54 -2.84 13.47 -8.04
N CYS A 55 -3.30 14.71 -7.92
CA CYS A 55 -3.93 15.44 -9.01
C CYS A 55 -2.93 15.92 -10.08
N ILE A 56 -1.74 16.39 -9.67
CA ILE A 56 -0.74 16.93 -10.60
C ILE A 56 0.13 15.84 -11.24
N GLU A 57 0.42 14.76 -10.53
CA GLU A 57 1.26 13.66 -11.02
C GLU A 57 0.52 12.71 -11.97
N SER A 58 -0.82 12.73 -11.96
CA SER A 58 -1.63 12.01 -12.95
C SER A 58 -1.69 12.69 -14.30
N LEU A 59 -1.30 13.97 -14.38
CA LEU A 59 -1.26 14.80 -15.59
C LEU A 59 0.20 15.00 -16.06
N SER A 60 0.80 13.95 -16.62
CA SER A 60 2.13 14.10 -17.24
C SER A 60 2.01 14.91 -18.55
N ILE A 61 2.88 15.91 -18.73
CA ILE A 61 3.02 16.73 -19.94
C ILE A 61 3.37 15.87 -21.17
N THR A 62 3.93 14.66 -20.96
CA THR A 62 4.35 13.72 -22.00
C THR A 62 3.31 12.63 -22.27
N GLY A 63 2.13 12.66 -21.64
CA GLY A 63 1.08 11.66 -21.80
C GLY A 63 1.37 10.31 -21.11
N THR A 64 2.50 10.19 -20.42
CA THR A 64 2.84 8.98 -19.65
C THR A 64 2.30 9.13 -18.23
N VAL A 65 1.37 8.25 -17.82
CA VAL A 65 0.82 8.24 -16.47
C VAL A 65 1.92 7.78 -15.49
N ILE A 66 2.45 8.70 -14.69
CA ILE A 66 3.54 8.40 -13.73
C ILE A 66 3.00 7.61 -12.53
N LYS A 67 1.76 7.87 -12.10
CA LYS A 67 1.10 7.14 -11.00
C LYS A 67 -0.24 6.57 -11.45
N SER A 68 -0.24 5.30 -11.84
CA SER A 68 -1.45 4.57 -12.25
C SER A 68 -2.28 4.02 -11.06
N HIS A 69 -1.80 4.16 -9.84
CA HIS A 69 -2.35 3.50 -8.65
C HIS A 69 -3.02 4.44 -7.64
N HIS A 70 -3.00 5.74 -7.89
CA HIS A 70 -3.83 6.68 -7.14
C HIS A 70 -5.18 6.80 -7.83
N ASN A 71 -6.26 6.69 -7.06
CA ASN A 71 -7.66 6.55 -7.51
C ASN A 71 -8.21 7.64 -8.44
N VAL A 72 -7.39 8.57 -8.92
CA VAL A 72 -7.79 9.67 -9.79
C VAL A 72 -8.25 9.21 -11.19
N GLY A 73 -7.93 7.97 -11.59
CA GLY A 73 -8.35 7.39 -12.87
C GLY A 73 -9.01 6.00 -12.77
N GLY A 74 -9.20 5.47 -11.57
CA GLY A 74 -9.70 4.11 -11.35
C GLY A 74 -11.17 4.01 -10.97
N LEU A 75 -11.83 5.15 -10.73
CA LEU A 75 -13.26 5.17 -10.42
C LEU A 75 -14.10 4.94 -11.69
N PRO A 76 -15.18 4.13 -11.62
CA PRO A 76 -16.08 3.96 -12.75
C PRO A 76 -16.70 5.29 -13.18
N GLU A 77 -16.81 5.54 -14.49
CA GLU A 77 -17.47 6.74 -15.04
C GLU A 77 -18.92 6.92 -14.57
N LYS A 78 -19.55 5.85 -14.10
CA LYS A 78 -20.91 5.83 -13.56
C LYS A 78 -20.93 5.28 -12.14
N MET A 79 -20.52 6.08 -11.19
CA MET A 79 -20.78 5.79 -9.77
C MET A 79 -22.12 6.39 -9.34
N HIS A 80 -22.88 5.63 -8.54
CA HIS A 80 -24.12 6.14 -7.92
C HIS A 80 -23.83 7.15 -6.80
N LEU A 81 -22.60 7.15 -6.28
CA LEU A 81 -22.14 8.02 -5.18
C LEU A 81 -21.44 9.27 -5.72
N LYS A 82 -21.72 10.40 -5.10
CA LYS A 82 -20.94 11.63 -5.33
C LYS A 82 -19.60 11.53 -4.62
N LEU A 83 -18.56 12.00 -5.27
CA LEU A 83 -17.22 12.01 -4.68
C LEU A 83 -17.05 13.21 -3.74
N CYS A 84 -16.46 12.96 -2.55
CA CYS A 84 -16.06 13.96 -1.59
C CYS A 84 -14.55 13.84 -1.33
N GLU A 85 -13.77 14.81 -1.74
CA GLU A 85 -12.31 14.82 -1.65
C GLU A 85 -11.81 16.02 -0.81
N PRO A 86 -11.97 15.98 0.51
CA PRO A 86 -11.70 17.15 1.36
C PRO A 86 -10.22 17.55 1.43
N LEU A 87 -9.31 16.64 1.06
CA LEU A 87 -7.86 16.85 1.11
C LEU A 87 -7.25 17.20 -0.26
N ARG A 88 -8.04 17.29 -1.30
CA ARG A 88 -7.61 17.40 -2.71
C ARG A 88 -6.64 18.57 -3.00
N LEU A 89 -6.72 19.64 -2.23
CA LEU A 89 -5.89 20.84 -2.40
C LEU A 89 -4.72 20.91 -1.41
N LEU A 90 -4.49 19.88 -0.62
CA LEU A 90 -3.46 19.85 0.40
C LEU A 90 -2.25 19.02 -0.04
N PHE A 91 -1.06 19.48 0.33
CA PHE A 91 0.15 18.68 0.27
C PHE A 91 0.23 17.71 1.44
N LYS A 92 1.10 16.70 1.34
CA LYS A 92 1.20 15.62 2.32
C LYS A 92 1.56 16.08 3.74
N ASP A 93 2.41 17.09 3.84
CA ASP A 93 2.80 17.73 5.11
C ASP A 93 1.63 18.49 5.74
N GLU A 94 0.81 19.16 4.93
CA GLU A 94 -0.41 19.83 5.39
C GLU A 94 -1.44 18.83 5.88
N VAL A 95 -1.64 17.71 5.17
CA VAL A 95 -2.50 16.61 5.59
C VAL A 95 -2.05 16.02 6.94
N ARG A 96 -0.74 15.85 7.13
CA ARG A 96 -0.16 15.41 8.40
C ARG A 96 -0.43 16.40 9.54
N ARG A 97 -0.33 17.70 9.27
CA ARG A 97 -0.67 18.76 10.23
C ARG A 97 -2.13 18.70 10.63
N VAL A 98 -3.04 18.61 9.66
CA VAL A 98 -4.48 18.43 9.92
C VAL A 98 -4.73 17.17 10.73
N GLY A 99 -4.06 16.06 10.42
CA GLY A 99 -4.17 14.81 11.20
C GLY A 99 -3.80 15.00 12.68
N ARG A 100 -2.72 15.75 12.97
CA ARG A 100 -2.33 16.09 14.35
C ARG A 100 -3.37 16.98 15.05
N GLU A 101 -3.88 17.99 14.38
CA GLU A 101 -4.92 18.87 14.90
C GLU A 101 -6.22 18.10 15.20
N LEU A 102 -6.52 17.05 14.45
CA LEU A 102 -7.64 16.14 14.68
C LEU A 102 -7.36 15.05 15.73
N GLY A 103 -6.18 15.05 16.34
CA GLY A 103 -5.80 14.10 17.39
C GLY A 103 -5.49 12.69 16.90
N MET A 104 -5.09 12.54 15.63
CA MET A 104 -4.66 11.24 15.12
C MET A 104 -3.37 10.78 15.82
N PRO A 105 -3.23 9.47 16.13
CA PRO A 105 -1.99 8.93 16.69
C PRO A 105 -0.78 9.16 15.78
N GLU A 106 0.34 9.60 16.36
CA GLU A 106 1.53 10.00 15.59
C GLU A 106 2.08 8.86 14.71
N HIS A 107 2.02 7.61 15.19
CA HIS A 107 2.46 6.44 14.41
C HIS A 107 1.67 6.21 13.11
N LEU A 108 0.45 6.72 12.99
CA LEU A 108 -0.33 6.71 11.75
C LEU A 108 0.07 7.86 10.83
N ILE A 109 0.36 9.02 11.41
CA ILE A 109 0.74 10.25 10.68
C ILE A 109 2.14 10.12 10.06
N THR A 110 3.08 9.53 10.80
CA THR A 110 4.50 9.40 10.40
C THR A 110 4.81 8.12 9.63
N ARG A 111 3.79 7.31 9.32
CA ARG A 111 3.97 6.06 8.58
C ARG A 111 4.71 6.30 7.26
N HIS A 112 5.77 5.51 7.03
CA HIS A 112 6.54 5.56 5.78
C HIS A 112 5.69 5.20 4.56
N PRO A 113 5.85 5.92 3.43
CA PRO A 113 5.26 5.53 2.17
C PRO A 113 5.99 4.29 1.64
N PHE A 114 5.32 3.15 1.60
CA PHE A 114 5.87 1.93 1.05
C PHE A 114 4.82 1.18 0.22
N PRO A 115 5.20 0.47 -0.86
CA PRO A 115 4.26 -0.31 -1.65
C PRO A 115 3.47 -1.30 -0.80
N GLY A 116 2.21 -1.54 -1.16
CA GLY A 116 1.36 -2.51 -0.47
C GLY A 116 1.92 -3.94 -0.51
N LEU A 117 1.52 -4.79 0.43
CA LEU A 117 2.03 -6.15 0.62
C LEU A 117 2.05 -6.98 -0.68
N ALA A 118 0.97 -6.96 -1.45
CA ALA A 118 0.87 -7.74 -2.68
C ALA A 118 1.95 -7.38 -3.73
N VAL A 119 2.35 -6.11 -3.79
CA VAL A 119 3.41 -5.64 -4.70
C VAL A 119 4.80 -6.02 -4.20
N ARG A 120 4.96 -6.12 -2.88
CA ARG A 120 6.21 -6.51 -2.22
C ARG A 120 6.45 -8.02 -2.19
N ILE A 121 5.45 -8.83 -2.54
CA ILE A 121 5.61 -10.27 -2.79
C ILE A 121 5.97 -10.43 -4.27
N LEU A 122 7.21 -10.78 -4.56
CA LEU A 122 7.64 -11.07 -5.92
C LEU A 122 7.16 -12.48 -6.31
N GLY A 123 6.41 -12.57 -7.41
CA GLY A 123 5.75 -13.79 -7.85
C GLY A 123 4.26 -13.85 -7.48
N ASP A 124 3.71 -15.03 -7.40
CA ASP A 124 2.32 -15.31 -7.02
C ASP A 124 2.04 -14.97 -5.54
N ILE A 125 0.79 -14.67 -5.23
CA ILE A 125 0.36 -14.28 -3.87
C ILE A 125 -0.40 -15.44 -3.25
N THR A 126 0.00 -15.79 -2.01
CA THR A 126 -0.72 -16.75 -1.18
C THR A 126 -0.91 -16.19 0.23
N PRO A 127 -1.92 -16.67 0.98
CA PRO A 127 -2.11 -16.26 2.38
C PRO A 127 -0.86 -16.48 3.25
N GLU A 128 -0.15 -17.59 3.03
CA GLU A 128 1.11 -17.91 3.71
C GLU A 128 2.18 -16.84 3.45
N LYS A 129 2.41 -16.49 2.17
CA LYS A 129 3.41 -15.48 1.79
C LYS A 129 3.08 -14.09 2.33
N VAL A 130 1.79 -13.74 2.36
CA VAL A 130 1.34 -12.47 2.95
C VAL A 130 1.66 -12.45 4.43
N ARG A 131 1.41 -13.54 5.16
CA ARG A 131 1.70 -13.63 6.60
C ARG A 131 3.19 -13.53 6.88
N ILE A 132 4.02 -14.27 6.16
CA ILE A 132 5.50 -14.20 6.30
C ILE A 132 5.98 -12.77 6.07
N LEU A 133 5.48 -12.09 5.05
CA LEU A 133 5.87 -10.71 4.78
C LEU A 133 5.38 -9.74 5.87
N GLN A 134 4.18 -9.94 6.41
CA GLN A 134 3.66 -9.12 7.52
C GLN A 134 4.53 -9.27 8.76
N ASP A 135 4.86 -10.50 9.15
CA ASP A 135 5.66 -10.79 10.34
C ASP A 135 7.09 -10.23 10.18
N ALA A 136 7.71 -10.42 9.01
CA ALA A 136 9.05 -9.88 8.72
C ALA A 136 9.08 -8.35 8.68
N ASP A 137 8.04 -7.72 8.12
CA ASP A 137 7.90 -6.26 8.03
C ASP A 137 7.72 -5.66 9.43
N ASP A 138 6.90 -6.29 10.28
CA ASP A 138 6.68 -5.86 11.66
C ASP A 138 7.97 -5.90 12.48
N ILE A 139 8.70 -7.00 12.43
CA ILE A 139 10.01 -7.14 13.11
C ILE A 139 10.98 -6.07 12.64
N PHE A 140 11.08 -5.84 11.33
CA PHE A 140 12.02 -4.86 10.77
C PHE A 140 11.65 -3.43 11.17
N ILE A 141 10.40 -3.05 11.02
CA ILE A 141 9.90 -1.71 11.37
C ILE A 141 10.00 -1.46 12.88
N GLN A 142 9.67 -2.46 13.70
CA GLN A 142 9.82 -2.34 15.16
C GLN A 142 11.29 -2.18 15.54
N GLY A 143 12.20 -2.96 14.94
CA GLY A 143 13.64 -2.80 15.16
C GLY A 143 14.15 -1.40 14.82
N LEU A 144 13.70 -0.80 13.70
CA LEU A 144 14.06 0.58 13.36
C LEU A 144 13.56 1.58 14.41
N ARG A 145 12.39 1.37 14.99
CA ARG A 145 11.84 2.22 16.07
C ARG A 145 12.63 2.06 17.36
N ASP A 146 12.91 0.84 17.76
CA ASP A 146 13.65 0.53 19.00
C ASP A 146 15.07 1.11 18.98
N TRP A 147 15.68 1.19 17.79
CA TRP A 147 17.00 1.78 17.60
C TRP A 147 16.97 3.29 17.30
N GLY A 148 15.81 3.92 17.27
CA GLY A 148 15.65 5.34 16.96
C GLY A 148 16.02 5.72 15.53
N LEU A 149 15.97 4.76 14.60
CA LEU A 149 16.32 4.95 13.19
C LEU A 149 15.10 5.23 12.30
N TYR A 150 13.89 4.95 12.79
CA TYR A 150 12.67 5.05 11.99
C TYR A 150 12.48 6.44 11.38
N ASP A 151 12.67 7.48 12.15
CA ASP A 151 12.50 8.86 11.70
C ASP A 151 13.69 9.40 10.88
N GLN A 152 14.80 8.65 10.83
CA GLN A 152 16.00 9.00 10.06
C GLN A 152 15.94 8.49 8.62
N VAL A 153 15.08 7.52 8.33
CA VAL A 153 14.88 6.97 6.99
C VAL A 153 13.57 7.49 6.40
N TRP A 154 13.59 7.77 5.11
CA TRP A 154 12.41 8.25 4.40
C TRP A 154 11.44 7.11 4.06
N GLN A 155 11.99 5.93 3.74
CA GLN A 155 11.22 4.76 3.35
C GLN A 155 11.88 3.49 3.89
N ALA A 156 11.11 2.64 4.56
CA ALA A 156 11.57 1.33 5.02
C ALA A 156 10.49 0.27 4.84
N GLY A 157 10.91 -0.95 4.59
CA GLY A 157 10.02 -2.12 4.49
C GLY A 157 10.74 -3.36 3.99
N VAL A 158 10.03 -4.47 4.04
CA VAL A 158 10.51 -5.79 3.63
C VAL A 158 9.87 -6.21 2.30
N ILE A 159 10.64 -6.90 1.47
CA ILE A 159 10.23 -7.47 0.19
C ILE A 159 10.43 -8.98 0.25
N LEU A 160 9.40 -9.76 -0.03
CA LEU A 160 9.49 -11.23 -0.10
C LEU A 160 9.99 -11.64 -1.48
N LEU A 161 11.11 -12.35 -1.49
CA LEU A 161 11.74 -12.83 -2.72
C LEU A 161 11.15 -14.19 -3.18
N PRO A 162 11.15 -14.49 -4.48
CA PRO A 162 10.60 -15.74 -5.02
C PRO A 162 11.61 -16.90 -4.93
N VAL A 163 12.50 -16.85 -3.95
CA VAL A 163 13.56 -17.85 -3.74
C VAL A 163 13.46 -18.44 -2.35
N GLN A 164 13.92 -19.68 -2.24
CA GLN A 164 14.07 -20.39 -0.97
C GLN A 164 15.54 -20.72 -0.75
N SER A 165 16.00 -20.52 0.47
CA SER A 165 17.33 -20.94 0.91
C SER A 165 17.24 -22.31 1.54
N VAL A 166 18.24 -23.14 1.30
CA VAL A 166 18.38 -24.43 1.97
C VAL A 166 19.17 -24.22 3.24
N GLY A 167 18.53 -24.50 4.37
CA GLY A 167 19.17 -24.55 5.69
C GLY A 167 19.27 -25.97 6.21
N VAL A 168 20.04 -26.14 7.27
CA VAL A 168 20.11 -27.38 8.04
C VAL A 168 19.77 -27.02 9.48
N MET A 169 18.73 -27.68 10.02
CA MET A 169 18.34 -27.54 11.42
C MET A 169 18.30 -28.95 12.05
N GLY A 170 19.32 -29.23 12.88
CA GLY A 170 19.55 -30.60 13.35
C GLY A 170 19.95 -31.51 12.18
N ASP A 171 19.28 -32.63 12.04
CA ASP A 171 19.52 -33.64 10.98
C ASP A 171 18.64 -33.45 9.73
N GLU A 172 17.80 -32.38 9.69
CA GLU A 172 16.86 -32.16 8.62
C GLU A 172 17.22 -30.93 7.78
N ARG A 173 16.90 -30.98 6.48
CA ARG A 173 16.98 -29.81 5.59
C ARG A 173 15.75 -28.95 5.75
N THR A 174 15.94 -27.65 5.92
CA THR A 174 14.87 -26.67 5.91
C THR A 174 14.90 -25.85 4.62
N TYR A 175 13.73 -25.39 4.19
CA TYR A 175 13.56 -24.59 2.97
C TYR A 175 12.86 -23.29 3.38
N GLU A 176 13.67 -22.30 3.74
CA GLU A 176 13.17 -21.02 4.22
C GLU A 176 13.10 -20.00 3.09
N ARG A 177 12.11 -19.12 3.16
CA ARG A 177 11.97 -18.03 2.18
C ARG A 177 12.93 -16.91 2.50
N ALA A 178 13.51 -16.32 1.43
CA ALA A 178 14.37 -15.17 1.55
C ALA A 178 13.56 -13.86 1.48
N VAL A 179 13.99 -12.88 2.26
CA VAL A 179 13.47 -11.51 2.21
C VAL A 179 14.60 -10.52 1.94
N ALA A 180 14.27 -9.41 1.30
CA ALA A 180 15.15 -8.26 1.19
C ALA A 180 14.66 -7.15 2.12
N LEU A 181 15.54 -6.61 2.94
CA LEU A 181 15.29 -5.42 3.75
C LEU A 181 15.65 -4.20 2.91
N ARG A 182 14.76 -3.22 2.90
CA ARG A 182 15.01 -1.93 2.26
C ARG A 182 14.80 -0.81 3.27
N ALA A 183 15.83 0.00 3.47
CA ALA A 183 15.74 1.28 4.15
C ALA A 183 16.48 2.30 3.30
N VAL A 184 15.85 3.45 3.04
CA VAL A 184 16.36 4.48 2.13
C VAL A 184 16.24 5.82 2.80
N THR A 185 17.28 6.62 2.76
CA THR A 185 17.24 8.04 3.03
C THR A 185 16.96 8.80 1.72
N SER A 186 16.37 9.96 1.81
CA SER A 186 16.12 10.82 0.66
C SER A 186 15.91 12.24 1.13
N THR A 187 16.56 13.17 0.46
CA THR A 187 16.43 14.61 0.71
C THR A 187 15.25 15.21 -0.05
N ASP A 188 14.98 14.72 -1.26
CA ASP A 188 13.95 15.24 -2.17
C ASP A 188 12.72 14.32 -2.34
N ALA A 189 12.69 13.19 -1.65
CA ALA A 189 11.68 12.14 -1.77
C ALA A 189 11.58 11.47 -3.17
N MET A 190 12.50 11.76 -4.08
CA MET A 190 12.55 11.22 -5.44
C MET A 190 13.81 10.38 -5.69
N THR A 191 14.93 10.80 -5.13
CA THR A 191 16.21 10.09 -5.23
C THR A 191 16.58 9.44 -3.90
N ALA A 192 17.24 8.29 -3.96
CA ALA A 192 17.81 7.62 -2.80
C ALA A 192 19.23 8.16 -2.55
N ASP A 193 19.50 8.51 -1.28
CA ASP A 193 20.81 8.90 -0.81
C ASP A 193 21.55 7.69 -0.20
#